data_202802174b9d3dcb9659caec788bb694
#
_entry.id   202802174b9d3dcb9659caec788bb694
#
_cell.length_a   1.000
_cell.length_b   1.000
_cell.length_c   1.000
_cell.angle_alpha   90.00
_cell.angle_beta   90.00
_cell.angle_gamma   90.00
#
_symmetry.space_group_name_H-M   'P 1'
#
loop_
_entity.id
_entity.type
_entity.pdbx_description
1 polymer ?
#
loop_
_entity_poly.entity_id
_entity_poly.type
_entity_poly.pdbx_seq_one_letter_code
_entity_poly.pdbx_strand_id
1 'polypeptide(L)'
;MKPIARIAVSFCMIKLLGYIAFGLFLAFMVRYFYFKPMMGFGETAPDFKIDDIHGSPIELSNFSGKYLLLDFWGSWCAPCRAENPIMVMLYDRYKSSQFKTASGIDFMSVALERNKEQALQAIQNDGLNWPKQVIQEERMSSSMALLYGVKEIPSKFLISPNGKILLVNPDFKELDDYLAKELLKN
;
A
#
# COMPACT_ATOMS: atom_id res chain seq x y z
N MET A 1 12.74 -34.17 -51.67
CA MET A 1 11.83 -33.01 -51.47
C MET A 1 11.45 -32.81 -49.99
N LYS A 2 12.37 -32.76 -49.02
CA LYS A 2 12.04 -32.61 -47.58
C LYS A 2 12.73 -31.47 -46.79
N PRO A 3 13.71 -30.68 -47.30
CA PRO A 3 14.31 -29.59 -46.47
C PRO A 3 13.50 -28.30 -46.47
N ILE A 4 12.81 -27.96 -47.55
CA ILE A 4 12.16 -26.62 -47.69
C ILE A 4 10.96 -26.47 -46.73
N ALA A 5 10.18 -27.58 -46.51
CA ALA A 5 9.04 -27.55 -45.60
C ALA A 5 9.45 -27.31 -44.11
N ARG A 6 10.59 -27.86 -43.69
CA ARG A 6 11.12 -27.66 -42.33
C ARG A 6 11.56 -26.19 -42.09
N ILE A 7 12.15 -25.56 -43.09
CA ILE A 7 12.58 -24.14 -43.01
C ILE A 7 11.36 -23.20 -42.92
N ALA A 8 10.31 -23.46 -43.72
CA ALA A 8 9.09 -22.65 -43.69
C ALA A 8 8.34 -22.76 -42.34
N VAL A 9 8.25 -23.96 -41.76
CA VAL A 9 7.65 -24.19 -40.44
C VAL A 9 8.46 -23.49 -39.34
N SER A 10 9.80 -23.54 -39.41
CA SER A 10 10.66 -22.84 -38.44
C SER A 10 10.51 -21.32 -38.51
N PHE A 11 10.37 -20.76 -39.70
CA PHE A 11 10.17 -19.31 -39.89
C PHE A 11 8.79 -18.85 -39.39
N CYS A 12 7.75 -19.66 -39.59
CA CYS A 12 6.41 -19.39 -39.08
C CYS A 12 6.38 -19.44 -37.55
N MET A 13 7.04 -20.41 -36.93
CA MET A 13 7.15 -20.55 -35.46
C MET A 13 7.93 -19.34 -34.85
N ILE A 14 9.01 -18.89 -35.47
CA ILE A 14 9.77 -17.72 -34.99
C ILE A 14 8.91 -16.45 -35.03
N LYS A 15 8.13 -16.24 -36.10
CA LYS A 15 7.19 -15.11 -36.17
C LYS A 15 6.09 -15.20 -35.09
N LEU A 16 5.52 -16.38 -34.90
CA LEU A 16 4.49 -16.61 -33.87
C LEU A 16 5.03 -16.34 -32.46
N LEU A 17 6.23 -16.84 -32.14
CA LEU A 17 6.92 -16.55 -30.88
C LEU A 17 7.20 -15.04 -30.71
N GLY A 18 7.58 -14.35 -31.77
CA GLY A 18 7.75 -12.90 -31.76
C GLY A 18 6.48 -12.15 -31.45
N TYR A 19 5.34 -12.54 -32.02
CA TYR A 19 4.03 -11.92 -31.71
C TYR A 19 3.58 -12.20 -30.29
N ILE A 20 3.81 -13.41 -29.77
CA ILE A 20 3.51 -13.76 -28.39
C ILE A 20 4.37 -12.92 -27.41
N ALA A 21 5.68 -12.86 -27.66
CA ALA A 21 6.60 -12.06 -26.84
C ALA A 21 6.22 -10.57 -26.84
N PHE A 22 5.87 -10.03 -28.02
CA PHE A 22 5.41 -8.65 -28.13
C PHE A 22 4.10 -8.40 -27.40
N GLY A 23 3.12 -9.31 -27.49
CA GLY A 23 1.88 -9.26 -26.76
C GLY A 23 2.07 -9.28 -25.23
N LEU A 24 2.95 -10.16 -24.75
CA LEU A 24 3.30 -10.23 -23.33
C LEU A 24 4.03 -8.96 -22.87
N PHE A 25 4.94 -8.42 -23.68
CA PHE A 25 5.62 -7.16 -23.39
C PHE A 25 4.62 -5.99 -23.30
N LEU A 26 3.68 -5.92 -24.25
CA LEU A 26 2.64 -4.88 -24.25
C LEU A 26 1.74 -5.00 -23.01
N ALA A 27 1.31 -6.23 -22.68
CA ALA A 27 0.52 -6.49 -21.47
C ALA A 27 1.28 -6.09 -20.20
N PHE A 28 2.59 -6.41 -20.12
CA PHE A 28 3.47 -6.00 -19.03
C PHE A 28 3.55 -4.48 -18.93
N MET A 29 3.76 -3.78 -20.04
CA MET A 29 3.84 -2.31 -20.07
C MET A 29 2.52 -1.66 -19.65
N VAL A 30 1.38 -2.16 -20.16
CA VAL A 30 0.04 -1.69 -19.74
C VAL A 30 -0.14 -1.89 -18.24
N ARG A 31 0.18 -3.09 -17.72
CA ARG A 31 0.10 -3.39 -16.29
C ARG A 31 1.01 -2.44 -15.49
N TYR A 32 2.26 -2.27 -15.91
CA TYR A 32 3.23 -1.41 -15.23
C TYR A 32 2.75 0.04 -15.12
N PHE A 33 2.28 0.64 -16.24
CA PHE A 33 1.80 2.02 -16.24
C PHE A 33 0.46 2.19 -15.52
N TYR A 34 -0.44 1.21 -15.66
CA TYR A 34 -1.76 1.28 -15.04
C TYR A 34 -1.71 1.18 -13.51
N PHE A 35 -0.87 0.28 -12.98
CA PHE A 35 -0.75 0.04 -11.53
C PHE A 35 0.33 0.91 -10.84
N LYS A 36 1.03 1.75 -11.61
CA LYS A 36 1.95 2.71 -11.00
C LYS A 36 1.17 3.61 -10.03
N PRO A 37 1.59 3.74 -8.74
CA PRO A 37 0.96 4.66 -7.79
C PRO A 37 0.92 6.07 -8.37
N MET A 38 -0.16 6.80 -8.14
CA MET A 38 -0.25 8.21 -8.57
C MET A 38 0.64 9.11 -7.72
N MET A 39 0.87 8.71 -6.45
CA MET A 39 1.68 9.46 -5.50
C MET A 39 3.10 8.90 -5.45
N GLY A 40 4.10 9.78 -5.44
CA GLY A 40 5.51 9.44 -5.43
C GLY A 40 6.27 10.00 -4.22
N PHE A 41 7.52 9.55 -4.08
CA PHE A 41 8.45 10.07 -3.09
C PHE A 41 8.61 11.60 -3.20
N GLY A 42 8.55 12.29 -2.06
CA GLY A 42 8.74 13.74 -1.96
C GLY A 42 7.49 14.58 -2.25
N GLU A 43 6.43 13.98 -2.80
CA GLU A 43 5.16 14.69 -3.02
C GLU A 43 4.47 15.01 -1.69
N THR A 44 3.64 16.05 -1.70
CA THR A 44 2.80 16.36 -0.54
C THR A 44 1.65 15.36 -0.49
N ALA A 45 1.48 14.70 0.66
CA ALA A 45 0.34 13.81 0.87
C ALA A 45 -0.97 14.60 0.72
N PRO A 46 -1.95 14.07 -0.02
CA PRO A 46 -3.25 14.70 -0.15
C PRO A 46 -3.92 14.87 1.21
N ASP A 47 -4.50 16.04 1.44
CA ASP A 47 -5.25 16.30 2.66
C ASP A 47 -6.58 15.52 2.65
N PHE A 48 -6.97 15.02 3.82
CA PHE A 48 -8.21 14.27 3.99
C PHE A 48 -8.89 14.61 5.31
N LYS A 49 -10.21 14.42 5.30
CA LYS A 49 -11.04 14.43 6.51
C LYS A 49 -12.03 13.28 6.42
N ILE A 50 -11.99 12.38 7.41
CA ILE A 50 -12.78 11.16 7.43
C ILE A 50 -13.05 10.72 8.86
N ASP A 51 -14.15 10.01 9.09
CA ASP A 51 -14.48 9.47 10.40
C ASP A 51 -13.85 8.07 10.60
N ASP A 52 -13.37 7.80 11.80
CA ASP A 52 -12.93 6.48 12.22
C ASP A 52 -14.11 5.53 12.48
N ILE A 53 -13.81 4.29 12.87
CA ILE A 53 -14.83 3.28 13.18
C ILE A 53 -15.74 3.65 14.37
N HIS A 54 -15.36 4.65 15.16
CA HIS A 54 -16.10 5.17 16.32
C HIS A 54 -16.85 6.47 16.01
N GLY A 55 -16.77 6.97 14.77
CA GLY A 55 -17.37 8.24 14.34
C GLY A 55 -16.58 9.48 14.76
N SER A 56 -15.30 9.32 15.13
CA SER A 56 -14.43 10.44 15.46
C SER A 56 -13.72 10.95 14.21
N PRO A 57 -13.71 12.27 13.94
CA PRO A 57 -13.08 12.81 12.74
C PRO A 57 -11.56 12.66 12.80
N ILE A 58 -10.96 12.22 11.71
CA ILE A 58 -9.51 12.17 11.48
C ILE A 58 -9.19 13.04 10.29
N GLU A 59 -8.19 13.90 10.45
CA GLU A 59 -7.64 14.75 9.39
C GLU A 59 -6.14 14.52 9.28
N LEU A 60 -5.55 14.73 8.09
CA LEU A 60 -4.10 14.61 7.91
C LEU A 60 -3.33 15.52 8.88
N SER A 61 -3.86 16.69 9.16
CA SER A 61 -3.32 17.66 10.12
C SER A 61 -3.13 17.11 11.55
N ASN A 62 -3.92 16.10 11.97
CA ASN A 62 -3.80 15.46 13.29
C ASN A 62 -2.46 14.72 13.46
N PHE A 63 -1.76 14.41 12.38
CA PHE A 63 -0.47 13.71 12.36
C PHE A 63 0.72 14.66 12.22
N SER A 64 0.49 15.98 12.21
CA SER A 64 1.58 16.96 12.12
C SER A 64 2.59 16.77 13.27
N GLY A 65 3.87 16.78 12.93
CA GLY A 65 4.96 16.52 13.89
C GLY A 65 5.25 15.06 14.18
N LYS A 66 4.50 14.12 13.58
CA LYS A 66 4.70 12.67 13.69
C LYS A 66 4.86 12.04 12.31
N TYR A 67 5.50 10.88 12.26
CA TYR A 67 5.34 9.99 11.09
C TYR A 67 3.92 9.42 11.07
N LEU A 68 3.37 9.23 9.87
CA LEU A 68 2.12 8.48 9.66
C LEU A 68 2.39 7.31 8.73
N LEU A 69 2.15 6.09 9.19
CA LEU A 69 2.03 4.93 8.34
C LEU A 69 0.56 4.76 7.97
N LEU A 70 0.22 5.10 6.72
CA LEU A 70 -1.12 4.95 6.15
C LEU A 70 -1.17 3.65 5.36
N ASP A 71 -2.04 2.73 5.76
CA ASP A 71 -2.17 1.39 5.18
C ASP A 71 -3.57 1.18 4.59
N PHE A 72 -3.61 0.75 3.32
CA PHE A 72 -4.83 0.36 2.63
C PHE A 72 -4.87 -1.16 2.50
N TRP A 73 -5.92 -1.77 3.07
CA TRP A 73 -6.07 -3.21 3.15
C TRP A 73 -7.54 -3.65 3.01
N GLY A 74 -7.84 -4.92 3.19
CA GLY A 74 -9.20 -5.44 3.23
C GLY A 74 -9.27 -6.82 3.87
N SER A 75 -10.38 -7.13 4.53
CA SER A 75 -10.61 -8.45 5.18
C SER A 75 -10.58 -9.61 4.18
N TRP A 76 -10.96 -9.35 2.95
CA TRP A 76 -11.00 -10.27 1.81
C TRP A 76 -9.65 -10.43 1.11
N CYS A 77 -8.66 -9.62 1.44
CA CYS A 77 -7.35 -9.59 0.82
C CYS A 77 -6.38 -10.54 1.54
N ALA A 78 -6.17 -11.73 1.02
CA ALA A 78 -5.30 -12.72 1.65
C ALA A 78 -3.86 -12.25 1.88
N PRO A 79 -3.17 -11.58 0.93
CA PRO A 79 -1.85 -11.02 1.20
C PRO A 79 -1.87 -9.93 2.28
N CYS A 80 -2.90 -9.07 2.36
CA CYS A 80 -3.03 -8.09 3.42
C CYS A 80 -3.11 -8.77 4.80
N ARG A 81 -3.94 -9.82 4.91
CA ARG A 81 -4.09 -10.59 6.16
C ARG A 81 -2.80 -11.30 6.57
N ALA A 82 -1.99 -11.73 5.61
CA ALA A 82 -0.66 -12.31 5.89
C ALA A 82 0.34 -11.26 6.40
N GLU A 83 0.19 -10.00 6.03
CA GLU A 83 1.02 -8.88 6.47
C GLU A 83 0.62 -8.30 7.84
N ASN A 84 -0.64 -8.43 8.25
CA ASN A 84 -1.15 -7.84 9.49
C ASN A 84 -0.34 -8.21 10.76
N PRO A 85 0.11 -9.46 10.98
CA PRO A 85 0.96 -9.78 12.13
C PRO A 85 2.28 -8.99 12.14
N ILE A 86 2.86 -8.71 10.96
CA ILE A 86 4.10 -7.92 10.85
C ILE A 86 3.81 -6.45 11.16
N MET A 87 2.66 -5.93 10.70
CA MET A 87 2.20 -4.57 11.03
C MET A 87 2.02 -4.40 12.54
N VAL A 88 1.44 -5.41 13.22
CA VAL A 88 1.29 -5.39 14.69
C VAL A 88 2.66 -5.35 15.37
N MET A 89 3.62 -6.17 14.93
CA MET A 89 4.99 -6.14 15.49
C MET A 89 5.66 -4.77 15.28
N LEU A 90 5.51 -4.16 14.11
CA LEU A 90 6.07 -2.83 13.85
C LEU A 90 5.38 -1.76 14.71
N TYR A 91 4.06 -1.81 14.82
CA TYR A 91 3.31 -0.91 15.69
C TYR A 91 3.81 -1.01 17.14
N ASP A 92 3.89 -2.21 17.70
CA ASP A 92 4.35 -2.44 19.07
C ASP A 92 5.79 -1.97 19.29
N ARG A 93 6.66 -2.13 18.28
CA ARG A 93 8.05 -1.65 18.32
C ARG A 93 8.14 -0.13 18.37
N TYR A 94 7.34 0.57 17.57
CA TYR A 94 7.53 2.01 17.32
C TYR A 94 6.51 2.93 17.98
N LYS A 95 5.37 2.44 18.47
CA LYS A 95 4.28 3.27 19.05
C LYS A 95 4.69 4.23 20.17
N SER A 96 5.77 3.92 20.91
CA SER A 96 6.30 4.75 21.99
C SER A 96 7.68 5.33 21.68
N SER A 97 8.13 5.20 20.43
CA SER A 97 9.45 5.66 20.01
C SER A 97 9.46 7.15 19.73
N GLN A 98 10.60 7.79 20.00
CA GLN A 98 10.90 9.14 19.56
C GLN A 98 11.90 9.10 18.41
N PHE A 99 11.75 10.02 17.48
CA PHE A 99 12.57 10.09 16.26
C PHE A 99 13.32 11.41 16.21
N LYS A 100 14.39 11.48 15.42
CA LYS A 100 15.22 12.68 15.24
C LYS A 100 14.41 13.88 14.73
N THR A 101 13.43 13.62 13.88
CA THR A 101 12.65 14.64 13.17
C THR A 101 11.15 14.59 13.50
N ALA A 102 10.71 13.69 14.39
CA ALA A 102 9.32 13.49 14.74
C ALA A 102 9.15 13.14 16.23
N SER A 103 8.07 13.58 16.83
CA SER A 103 7.70 13.26 18.21
C SER A 103 7.19 11.82 18.39
N GLY A 104 6.97 11.09 17.31
CA GLY A 104 6.46 9.73 17.33
C GLY A 104 6.03 9.25 15.94
N ILE A 105 5.30 8.14 15.93
CA ILE A 105 4.65 7.60 14.74
C ILE A 105 3.23 7.18 15.08
N ASP A 106 2.30 7.48 14.19
CA ASP A 106 0.94 6.95 14.23
C ASP A 106 0.72 5.99 13.05
N PHE A 107 -0.08 4.97 13.30
CA PHE A 107 -0.55 4.04 12.29
C PHE A 107 -2.03 4.33 12.01
N MET A 108 -2.42 4.36 10.75
CA MET A 108 -3.79 4.51 10.30
C MET A 108 -4.07 3.46 9.23
N SER A 109 -5.11 2.64 9.43
CA SER A 109 -5.55 1.68 8.43
C SER A 109 -6.89 2.08 7.82
N VAL A 110 -6.99 1.96 6.51
CA VAL A 110 -8.18 2.16 5.71
C VAL A 110 -8.59 0.82 5.12
N ALA A 111 -9.60 0.20 5.71
CA ALA A 111 -10.17 -1.05 5.22
C ALA A 111 -11.12 -0.78 4.04
N LEU A 112 -10.78 -1.31 2.87
CA LEU A 112 -11.54 -1.18 1.63
C LEU A 112 -12.50 -2.36 1.47
N GLU A 113 -13.75 -2.20 1.88
CA GLU A 113 -14.70 -3.28 2.11
C GLU A 113 -15.97 -3.18 1.26
N ARG A 114 -16.82 -4.18 1.37
CA ARG A 114 -18.24 -4.14 1.00
C ARG A 114 -19.16 -4.33 2.22
N ASN A 115 -18.59 -4.75 3.33
CA ASN A 115 -19.31 -5.07 4.54
C ASN A 115 -18.45 -4.67 5.74
N LYS A 116 -18.96 -3.75 6.54
CA LYS A 116 -18.28 -3.17 7.71
C LYS A 116 -17.98 -4.22 8.78
N GLU A 117 -18.91 -5.15 9.00
CA GLU A 117 -18.79 -6.19 10.02
C GLU A 117 -17.61 -7.13 9.75
N GLN A 118 -17.34 -7.45 8.48
CA GLN A 118 -16.19 -8.26 8.10
C GLN A 118 -14.87 -7.56 8.43
N ALA A 119 -14.78 -6.25 8.18
CA ALA A 119 -13.61 -5.47 8.58
C ALA A 119 -13.42 -5.45 10.09
N LEU A 120 -14.47 -5.16 10.85
CA LEU A 120 -14.41 -5.13 12.32
C LEU A 120 -13.95 -6.47 12.90
N GLN A 121 -14.49 -7.58 12.39
CA GLN A 121 -14.08 -8.92 12.80
C GLN A 121 -12.61 -9.20 12.44
N ALA A 122 -12.16 -8.76 11.26
CA ALA A 122 -10.77 -8.92 10.83
C ALA A 122 -9.81 -8.08 11.67
N ILE A 123 -10.14 -6.82 11.97
CA ILE A 123 -9.39 -5.94 12.87
C ILE A 123 -9.16 -6.64 14.22
N GLN A 124 -10.23 -7.20 14.79
CA GLN A 124 -10.15 -7.91 16.07
C GLN A 124 -9.32 -9.19 15.98
N ASN A 125 -9.57 -10.03 14.97
CA ASN A 125 -8.90 -11.33 14.81
C ASN A 125 -7.39 -11.18 14.53
N ASP A 126 -6.99 -10.14 13.80
CA ASP A 126 -5.60 -9.89 13.43
C ASP A 126 -4.87 -9.01 14.46
N GLY A 127 -5.58 -8.52 15.50
CA GLY A 127 -4.99 -7.72 16.56
C GLY A 127 -4.53 -6.33 16.13
N LEU A 128 -5.24 -5.69 15.20
CA LEU A 128 -4.89 -4.35 14.69
C LEU A 128 -5.26 -3.28 15.74
N ASN A 129 -4.42 -3.14 16.79
CA ASN A 129 -4.77 -2.41 18.01
C ASN A 129 -4.47 -0.90 17.97
N TRP A 130 -4.07 -0.34 16.83
CA TRP A 130 -3.89 1.12 16.74
C TRP A 130 -5.24 1.83 16.59
N PRO A 131 -5.39 3.04 17.17
CA PRO A 131 -6.70 3.68 17.31
C PRO A 131 -7.27 4.25 16.02
N LYS A 132 -6.47 4.47 14.99
CA LYS A 132 -6.91 5.09 13.75
C LYS A 132 -7.30 4.04 12.73
N GLN A 133 -8.52 3.53 12.85
CA GLN A 133 -9.13 2.54 11.95
C GLN A 133 -10.27 3.19 11.18
N VAL A 134 -10.23 3.11 9.86
CA VAL A 134 -11.27 3.63 8.94
C VAL A 134 -11.79 2.48 8.10
N ILE A 135 -13.09 2.45 7.85
CA ILE A 135 -13.72 1.46 6.96
C ILE A 135 -14.46 2.22 5.86
N GLN A 136 -14.19 1.85 4.61
CA GLN A 136 -14.86 2.38 3.42
C GLN A 136 -15.47 1.25 2.61
N GLU A 137 -16.78 1.31 2.37
CA GLU A 137 -17.54 0.20 1.78
C GLU A 137 -17.53 0.18 0.25
N GLU A 138 -17.02 1.22 -0.40
CA GLU A 138 -16.90 1.31 -1.86
C GLU A 138 -15.60 0.69 -2.42
N ARG A 139 -14.82 0.00 -1.59
CA ARG A 139 -13.53 -0.60 -1.97
C ARG A 139 -12.60 0.41 -2.70
N MET A 140 -12.11 0.03 -3.89
CA MET A 140 -11.18 0.88 -4.68
C MET A 140 -11.84 2.16 -5.22
N SER A 141 -13.17 2.28 -5.18
CA SER A 141 -13.89 3.49 -5.56
C SER A 141 -14.12 4.44 -4.40
N SER A 142 -13.65 4.10 -3.22
CA SER A 142 -13.78 4.91 -2.02
C SER A 142 -12.98 6.21 -2.10
N SER A 143 -13.40 7.22 -1.36
CA SER A 143 -12.80 8.55 -1.39
C SER A 143 -11.29 8.52 -1.08
N MET A 144 -10.87 7.77 -0.05
CA MET A 144 -9.46 7.66 0.30
C MET A 144 -8.64 6.88 -0.73
N ALA A 145 -9.18 5.79 -1.29
CA ALA A 145 -8.49 5.03 -2.32
C ALA A 145 -8.28 5.88 -3.59
N LEU A 146 -9.29 6.61 -4.02
CA LEU A 146 -9.19 7.51 -5.17
C LEU A 146 -8.23 8.67 -4.91
N LEU A 147 -8.30 9.28 -3.71
CA LEU A 147 -7.46 10.41 -3.31
C LEU A 147 -5.97 10.07 -3.34
N TYR A 148 -5.60 8.89 -2.83
CA TYR A 148 -4.21 8.39 -2.81
C TYR A 148 -3.83 7.59 -4.06
N GLY A 149 -4.73 7.47 -5.03
CA GLY A 149 -4.51 6.74 -6.28
C GLY A 149 -4.25 5.24 -6.07
N VAL A 150 -4.87 4.66 -5.03
CA VAL A 150 -4.77 3.23 -4.71
C VAL A 150 -5.57 2.41 -5.70
N LYS A 151 -4.90 1.55 -6.44
CA LYS A 151 -5.50 0.68 -7.47
C LYS A 151 -5.46 -0.80 -7.10
N GLU A 152 -4.63 -1.16 -6.15
CA GLU A 152 -4.48 -2.52 -5.61
C GLU A 152 -4.13 -2.47 -4.12
N ILE A 153 -4.38 -3.55 -3.39
CA ILE A 153 -4.01 -3.72 -1.99
C ILE A 153 -3.24 -5.03 -1.80
N PRO A 154 -2.31 -5.09 -0.83
CA PRO A 154 -1.98 -4.05 0.15
C PRO A 154 -1.26 -2.85 -0.48
N SER A 155 -1.55 -1.64 0.00
CA SER A 155 -0.83 -0.42 -0.38
C SER A 155 -0.52 0.42 0.85
N LYS A 156 0.73 0.89 0.97
CA LYS A 156 1.21 1.62 2.15
C LYS A 156 1.93 2.90 1.77
N PHE A 157 1.76 3.91 2.60
CA PHE A 157 2.46 5.18 2.48
C PHE A 157 3.07 5.54 3.83
N LEU A 158 4.38 5.77 3.87
CA LEU A 158 5.00 6.44 5.02
C LEU A 158 5.03 7.93 4.74
N ILE A 159 4.39 8.70 5.61
CA ILE A 159 4.28 10.16 5.50
C ILE A 159 5.10 10.79 6.63
N SER A 160 5.87 11.82 6.28
CA SER A 160 6.74 12.56 7.19
C SER A 160 5.95 13.51 8.10
N PRO A 161 6.58 14.02 9.20
CA PRO A 161 5.97 14.98 10.10
C PRO A 161 5.47 16.28 9.46
N ASN A 162 5.99 16.62 8.28
CA ASN A 162 5.60 17.80 7.49
C ASN A 162 4.69 17.44 6.30
N GLY A 163 4.08 16.24 6.30
CA GLY A 163 3.11 15.84 5.29
C GLY A 163 3.70 15.44 3.94
N LYS A 164 5.00 15.09 3.85
CA LYS A 164 5.60 14.58 2.61
C LYS A 164 5.61 13.07 2.58
N ILE A 165 5.32 12.48 1.42
CA ILE A 165 5.42 11.03 1.20
C ILE A 165 6.89 10.63 1.15
N LEU A 166 7.30 9.75 2.04
CA LEU A 166 8.68 9.25 2.16
C LEU A 166 8.86 7.89 1.50
N LEU A 167 7.89 7.00 1.66
CA LEU A 167 7.90 5.67 1.06
C LEU A 167 6.52 5.35 0.49
N VAL A 168 6.50 4.64 -0.63
CA VAL A 168 5.28 4.16 -1.28
C VAL A 168 5.43 2.65 -1.49
N ASN A 169 4.51 1.89 -0.92
CA ASN A 169 4.52 0.42 -0.93
C ASN A 169 5.87 -0.19 -0.52
N PRO A 170 6.50 0.31 0.58
CA PRO A 170 7.74 -0.28 1.06
C PRO A 170 7.51 -1.72 1.47
N ASP A 171 8.51 -2.58 1.26
CA ASP A 171 8.53 -3.84 1.98
C ASP A 171 8.80 -3.59 3.49
N PHE A 172 8.54 -4.60 4.33
CA PHE A 172 8.65 -4.42 5.78
C PHE A 172 10.08 -4.20 6.25
N LYS A 173 11.07 -4.73 5.52
CA LYS A 173 12.47 -4.50 5.83
C LYS A 173 12.86 -3.05 5.53
N GLU A 174 12.47 -2.53 4.38
CA GLU A 174 12.71 -1.14 4.01
C GLU A 174 12.06 -0.17 5.01
N LEU A 175 10.82 -0.45 5.41
CA LEU A 175 10.10 0.35 6.40
C LEU A 175 10.78 0.32 7.77
N ASP A 176 11.17 -0.88 8.25
CA ASP A 176 11.86 -1.05 9.54
C ASP A 176 13.24 -0.39 9.53
N ASP A 177 14.02 -0.59 8.47
CA ASP A 177 15.34 0.02 8.30
C ASP A 177 15.26 1.57 8.29
N TYR A 178 14.23 2.12 7.62
CA TYR A 178 14.00 3.56 7.60
C TYR A 178 13.67 4.09 8.99
N LEU A 179 12.69 3.51 9.68
CA LEU A 179 12.26 3.94 11.01
C LEU A 179 13.38 3.76 12.05
N ALA A 180 14.11 2.64 12.02
CA ALA A 180 15.23 2.37 12.92
C ALA A 180 16.38 3.38 12.76
N LYS A 181 16.66 3.81 11.52
CA LYS A 181 17.67 4.84 11.22
C LYS A 181 17.28 6.20 11.79
N GLU A 182 15.97 6.50 11.81
CA GLU A 182 15.43 7.78 12.29
C GLU A 182 15.19 7.81 13.80
N LEU A 183 15.30 6.69 14.52
CA LEU A 183 15.20 6.67 15.99
C LEU A 183 16.19 7.63 16.65
N LEU A 184 15.74 8.32 17.69
CA LEU A 184 16.64 8.99 18.62
C LEU A 184 17.43 7.88 19.36
N LYS A 185 18.74 7.94 19.26
CA LYS A 185 19.62 7.09 20.11
C LYS A 185 19.68 7.74 21.48
N ASN A 186 19.14 7.06 22.49
CA ASN A 186 19.40 7.39 23.88
C ASN A 186 20.85 7.16 24.24
#